data_60baa222154c229f17b2407066cdb98f
#
_entry.id   60baa222154c229f17b2407066cdb98f
#
_cell.length_a   1.000
_cell.length_b   1.000
_cell.length_c   1.000
_cell.angle_alpha   90.00
_cell.angle_beta   90.00
_cell.angle_gamma   90.00
#
_symmetry.space_group_name_H-M   'P 1'
#
loop_
_entity.id
_entity.type
_entity.pdbx_description
1 polymer ?
#
loop_
_entity_poly.entity_id
_entity_poly.type
_entity_poly.pdbx_seq_one_letter_code
_entity_poly.pdbx_strand_id
1 'polypeptide(L)'
;MFRERYARWMYEWETRLTTRDENRVVRPLEWGFDWIEPFLQSHGLSSAVPSSDALHDDAVAEAAMVRINQLLIRRSDLFFGYERPTDFRLEERHPELFPTNVRPETLAKDAEIKRLASEGKTEKAKFLRFTSPERTPYAENDLVNARWYPAAEHKDPKRPKQAIVVMPQWNADAFSHNSLCAIFNRMGISALRLSKPYHDVRRPAELERSDYAVSANIGRTISACRQAVVDIRCCVDWLEDQGYEHFGVLGTSLGSCYAFLASAHDRRIRVNAFNHASTSFGDVVWAGQSTRHIRQGLEEAGLTQERLRALWSAISPISFYDRIMSAEAAGGDKRALVVYADYDLTFPREYSLQVVEAFKRVGLSFEARVLPCGHYTTGETPFQYMDGWHMGWFVYRAFKALRQEGCGARSAPAKAVPEVEEDLVAR
;
A
#
# COMPACT_ATOMS: atom_id res chain seq x y z
N MET A 1 34.09 -11.55 8.51
CA MET A 1 33.84 -11.91 9.95
C MET A 1 32.81 -11.01 10.62
N PHE A 2 32.98 -9.66 10.75
CA PHE A 2 31.98 -8.79 11.39
C PHE A 2 30.65 -8.76 10.61
N ARG A 3 30.70 -8.53 9.31
CA ARG A 3 29.53 -8.45 8.43
C ARG A 3 28.70 -9.74 8.44
N GLU A 4 29.34 -10.90 8.38
CA GLU A 4 28.67 -12.21 8.42
C GLU A 4 27.99 -12.46 9.78
N ARG A 5 28.63 -12.04 10.88
CA ARG A 5 28.03 -12.13 12.22
C ARG A 5 26.82 -11.22 12.35
N TYR A 6 26.91 -10.00 11.82
CA TYR A 6 25.80 -9.07 11.79
C TYR A 6 24.63 -9.60 10.95
N ALA A 7 24.90 -10.11 9.73
CA ALA A 7 23.89 -10.68 8.87
C ALA A 7 23.15 -11.85 9.55
N ARG A 8 23.90 -12.77 10.16
CA ARG A 8 23.32 -13.90 10.90
C ARG A 8 22.42 -13.43 12.04
N TRP A 9 22.89 -12.52 12.85
CA TRP A 9 22.13 -11.96 13.95
C TRP A 9 20.86 -11.25 13.46
N MET A 10 20.93 -10.49 12.36
CA MET A 10 19.80 -9.80 11.79
C MET A 10 18.75 -10.77 11.23
N TYR A 11 19.17 -11.81 10.52
CA TYR A 11 18.26 -12.86 10.02
C TYR A 11 17.59 -13.63 11.17
N GLU A 12 18.31 -13.90 12.25
CA GLU A 12 17.73 -14.53 13.44
C GLU A 12 16.70 -13.63 14.12
N TRP A 13 16.97 -12.34 14.20
CA TRP A 13 16.04 -11.36 14.77
C TRP A 13 14.80 -11.20 13.87
N GLU A 14 14.99 -11.02 12.58
CA GLU A 14 13.91 -10.91 11.61
C GLU A 14 13.02 -12.17 11.62
N THR A 15 13.63 -13.35 11.64
CA THR A 15 12.90 -14.62 11.74
C THR A 15 12.02 -14.69 12.98
N ARG A 16 12.54 -14.29 14.14
CA ARG A 16 11.73 -14.28 15.37
C ARG A 16 10.52 -13.35 15.27
N LEU A 17 10.69 -12.17 14.66
CA LEU A 17 9.59 -11.22 14.50
C LEU A 17 8.56 -11.68 13.47
N THR A 18 8.99 -12.24 12.35
CA THR A 18 8.09 -12.71 11.29
C THR A 18 7.32 -13.96 11.67
N THR A 19 7.79 -14.75 12.63
CA THR A 19 7.17 -16.02 13.02
C THR A 19 6.44 -15.99 14.36
N ARG A 20 6.44 -14.87 15.04
CA ARG A 20 5.92 -14.74 16.42
C ARG A 20 4.38 -14.78 16.55
N ASP A 21 3.64 -14.50 15.45
CA ASP A 21 2.19 -14.48 15.48
C ASP A 21 1.65 -15.89 15.21
N GLU A 22 0.86 -16.43 16.13
CA GLU A 22 0.35 -17.81 16.11
C GLU A 22 -1.04 -17.93 15.46
N ASN A 23 -1.73 -16.81 15.23
CA ASN A 23 -3.09 -16.78 14.66
C ASN A 23 -3.10 -16.71 13.12
N ARG A 24 -2.12 -17.31 12.46
CA ARG A 24 -2.07 -17.43 10.99
C ARG A 24 -2.81 -18.71 10.57
N VAL A 25 -3.78 -18.55 9.70
CA VAL A 25 -4.63 -19.65 9.22
C VAL A 25 -4.26 -20.01 7.79
N VAL A 26 -3.91 -21.26 7.53
CA VAL A 26 -3.78 -21.81 6.17
C VAL A 26 -5.19 -21.98 5.61
N ARG A 27 -5.44 -21.41 4.44
CA ARG A 27 -6.72 -21.52 3.73
C ARG A 27 -6.49 -22.18 2.37
N PRO A 28 -7.42 -23.04 1.93
CA PRO A 28 -7.31 -23.67 0.62
C PRO A 28 -7.39 -22.61 -0.51
N LEU A 29 -6.93 -23.00 -1.69
CA LEU A 29 -7.14 -22.20 -2.92
C LEU A 29 -8.64 -22.04 -3.17
N GLU A 30 -9.02 -20.80 -3.46
CA GLU A 30 -10.32 -20.43 -3.98
C GLU A 30 -10.09 -19.53 -5.21
N TRP A 31 -10.76 -19.82 -6.32
CA TRP A 31 -10.62 -18.98 -7.51
C TRP A 31 -11.26 -17.61 -7.34
N GLY A 32 -12.39 -17.52 -6.65
CA GLY A 32 -13.00 -16.25 -6.24
C GLY A 32 -13.55 -15.44 -7.42
N PHE A 33 -14.13 -16.09 -8.43
CA PHE A 33 -14.77 -15.40 -9.56
C PHE A 33 -15.89 -14.49 -9.11
N ASP A 34 -16.63 -14.88 -8.08
CA ASP A 34 -17.71 -14.12 -7.45
C ASP A 34 -17.28 -12.72 -6.96
N TRP A 35 -15.99 -12.51 -6.68
CA TRP A 35 -15.44 -11.24 -6.27
C TRP A 35 -15.14 -10.28 -7.44
N ILE A 36 -14.96 -10.80 -8.64
CA ILE A 36 -14.61 -10.02 -9.83
C ILE A 36 -15.82 -9.90 -10.77
N GLU A 37 -16.71 -10.86 -10.73
CA GLU A 37 -17.87 -10.94 -11.62
C GLU A 37 -18.76 -9.70 -11.58
N PRO A 38 -19.09 -9.08 -10.42
CA PRO A 38 -19.89 -7.85 -10.39
C PRO A 38 -19.24 -6.72 -11.20
N PHE A 39 -17.93 -6.58 -11.12
CA PHE A 39 -17.18 -5.61 -11.92
C PHE A 39 -17.26 -5.95 -13.42
N LEU A 40 -17.05 -7.21 -13.80
CA LEU A 40 -17.09 -7.64 -15.19
C LEU A 40 -18.51 -7.48 -15.78
N GLN A 41 -19.55 -7.77 -15.02
CA GLN A 41 -20.94 -7.61 -15.42
C GLN A 41 -21.31 -6.15 -15.66
N SER A 42 -20.99 -5.27 -14.73
CA SER A 42 -21.31 -3.83 -14.83
C SER A 42 -20.64 -3.15 -16.02
N HIS A 43 -19.58 -3.76 -16.57
CA HIS A 43 -18.84 -3.22 -17.71
C HIS A 43 -18.99 -4.04 -19.02
N GLY A 44 -19.96 -4.97 -19.08
CA GLY A 44 -20.23 -5.77 -20.28
C GLY A 44 -19.13 -6.78 -20.62
N LEU A 45 -18.39 -7.24 -19.62
CA LEU A 45 -17.25 -8.17 -19.76
C LEU A 45 -17.55 -9.57 -19.22
N SER A 46 -18.80 -9.91 -18.96
CA SER A 46 -19.23 -11.20 -18.37
C SER A 46 -18.78 -12.41 -19.18
N SER A 47 -18.63 -12.27 -20.51
CA SER A 47 -18.13 -13.35 -21.37
C SER A 47 -16.69 -13.81 -21.04
N ALA A 48 -15.96 -13.07 -20.20
CA ALA A 48 -14.64 -13.48 -19.74
C ALA A 48 -14.69 -14.59 -18.68
N VAL A 49 -15.84 -14.77 -17.99
CA VAL A 49 -16.06 -15.81 -16.98
C VAL A 49 -16.68 -17.02 -17.66
N PRO A 50 -16.10 -18.22 -17.53
CA PRO A 50 -16.71 -19.46 -18.03
C PRO A 50 -18.01 -19.78 -17.29
N SER A 51 -18.79 -20.72 -17.86
CA SER A 51 -19.97 -21.24 -17.15
C SER A 51 -19.61 -21.90 -15.83
N SER A 52 -20.53 -21.89 -14.87
CA SER A 52 -20.34 -22.49 -13.55
C SER A 52 -19.85 -23.95 -13.63
N ASP A 53 -20.43 -24.74 -14.55
CA ASP A 53 -20.02 -26.14 -14.72
C ASP A 53 -18.56 -26.27 -15.20
N ALA A 54 -18.10 -25.37 -16.04
CA ALA A 54 -16.71 -25.38 -16.54
C ALA A 54 -15.71 -24.96 -15.46
N LEU A 55 -16.11 -24.20 -14.46
CA LEU A 55 -15.27 -23.75 -13.36
C LEU A 55 -14.96 -24.84 -12.31
N HIS A 56 -15.60 -26.01 -12.39
CA HIS A 56 -15.22 -27.18 -11.59
C HIS A 56 -13.90 -27.81 -12.04
N ASP A 57 -13.41 -27.49 -13.23
CA ASP A 57 -12.08 -27.87 -13.71
C ASP A 57 -11.08 -26.75 -13.37
N ASP A 58 -10.15 -27.04 -12.47
CA ASP A 58 -9.13 -26.07 -12.00
C ASP A 58 -8.26 -25.55 -13.15
N ALA A 59 -7.97 -26.33 -14.18
CA ALA A 59 -7.20 -25.87 -15.32
C ALA A 59 -7.98 -24.85 -16.16
N VAL A 60 -9.31 -25.04 -16.31
CA VAL A 60 -10.20 -24.08 -16.97
C VAL A 60 -10.31 -22.81 -16.14
N ALA A 61 -10.50 -22.94 -14.84
CA ALA A 61 -10.61 -21.82 -13.91
C ALA A 61 -9.33 -20.97 -13.91
N GLU A 62 -8.16 -21.60 -13.83
CA GLU A 62 -6.87 -20.90 -13.91
C GLU A 62 -6.69 -20.17 -15.22
N ALA A 63 -6.90 -20.85 -16.34
CA ALA A 63 -6.76 -20.23 -17.66
C ALA A 63 -7.73 -19.04 -17.85
N ALA A 64 -8.95 -19.13 -17.30
CA ALA A 64 -9.91 -18.03 -17.28
C ALA A 64 -9.40 -16.85 -16.43
N MET A 65 -8.91 -17.12 -15.21
CA MET A 65 -8.39 -16.07 -14.32
C MET A 65 -7.17 -15.37 -14.92
N VAL A 66 -6.28 -16.08 -15.62
CA VAL A 66 -5.14 -15.47 -16.33
C VAL A 66 -5.66 -14.56 -17.48
N ARG A 67 -6.63 -15.00 -18.26
CA ARG A 67 -7.24 -14.17 -19.32
C ARG A 67 -7.91 -12.92 -18.74
N ILE A 68 -8.61 -13.05 -17.61
CA ILE A 68 -9.21 -11.92 -16.90
C ILE A 68 -8.12 -10.94 -16.48
N ASN A 69 -7.03 -11.38 -15.85
CA ASN A 69 -5.92 -10.50 -15.49
C ASN A 69 -5.37 -9.73 -16.69
N GLN A 70 -5.16 -10.39 -17.82
CA GLN A 70 -4.72 -9.74 -19.05
C GLN A 70 -5.73 -8.70 -19.57
N LEU A 71 -7.02 -8.99 -19.46
CA LEU A 71 -8.09 -8.05 -19.80
C LEU A 71 -8.07 -6.84 -18.88
N LEU A 72 -7.95 -7.03 -17.57
CA LEU A 72 -7.89 -5.97 -16.58
C LEU A 72 -6.66 -5.06 -16.78
N ILE A 73 -5.50 -5.62 -17.17
CA ILE A 73 -4.32 -4.82 -17.52
C ILE A 73 -4.61 -3.94 -18.74
N ARG A 74 -5.12 -4.50 -19.82
CA ARG A 74 -5.49 -3.74 -21.04
C ARG A 74 -6.55 -2.68 -20.79
N ARG A 75 -7.43 -2.90 -19.83
CA ARG A 75 -8.54 -2.01 -19.44
C ARG A 75 -8.32 -1.38 -18.07
N SER A 76 -7.07 -1.12 -17.71
CA SER A 76 -6.73 -0.70 -16.34
C SER A 76 -7.33 0.65 -15.93
N ASP A 77 -7.59 1.56 -16.86
CA ASP A 77 -8.33 2.80 -16.58
C ASP A 77 -9.77 2.52 -16.17
N LEU A 78 -10.39 1.51 -16.78
CA LEU A 78 -11.71 1.04 -16.40
C LEU A 78 -11.63 0.29 -15.06
N PHE A 79 -10.66 -0.62 -14.92
CA PHE A 79 -10.51 -1.46 -13.73
C PHE A 79 -10.26 -0.65 -12.47
N PHE A 80 -9.44 0.39 -12.53
CA PHE A 80 -9.22 1.32 -11.42
C PHE A 80 -10.09 2.57 -11.51
N GLY A 81 -11.00 2.66 -12.49
CA GLY A 81 -12.01 3.70 -12.60
C GLY A 81 -13.10 3.56 -11.53
N TYR A 82 -13.75 4.67 -11.19
CA TYR A 82 -14.82 4.69 -10.20
C TYR A 82 -15.70 5.94 -10.37
N GLU A 83 -16.90 5.88 -9.84
CA GLU A 83 -17.74 7.05 -9.61
C GLU A 83 -17.36 7.71 -8.29
N ARG A 84 -17.20 9.03 -8.32
CA ARG A 84 -16.78 9.78 -7.14
C ARG A 84 -17.83 9.68 -6.03
N PRO A 85 -17.45 9.30 -4.79
CA PRO A 85 -18.38 9.33 -3.65
C PRO A 85 -18.91 10.72 -3.38
N THR A 86 -20.17 10.78 -2.93
CA THR A 86 -20.85 12.04 -2.56
C THR A 86 -21.10 12.17 -1.06
N ASP A 87 -20.80 11.12 -0.29
CA ASP A 87 -21.08 10.99 1.14
C ASP A 87 -19.86 11.23 2.05
N PHE A 88 -18.90 12.02 1.57
CA PHE A 88 -17.72 12.38 2.37
C PHE A 88 -18.12 13.14 3.63
N ARG A 89 -17.63 12.68 4.79
CA ARG A 89 -17.86 13.34 6.08
C ARG A 89 -16.69 13.15 7.03
N LEU A 90 -16.50 14.11 7.92
CA LEU A 90 -15.55 14.01 9.03
C LEU A 90 -16.30 13.63 10.30
N GLU A 91 -15.85 12.55 10.95
CA GLU A 91 -16.36 12.08 12.22
C GLU A 91 -15.29 12.23 13.31
N GLU A 92 -15.68 12.71 14.49
CA GLU A 92 -14.80 12.74 15.66
C GLU A 92 -15.07 11.53 16.56
N ARG A 93 -14.05 10.70 16.74
CA ARG A 93 -14.14 9.47 17.54
C ARG A 93 -12.89 9.27 18.38
N HIS A 94 -13.03 8.53 19.47
CA HIS A 94 -11.87 8.02 20.20
C HIS A 94 -11.13 7.00 19.34
N PRO A 95 -9.79 7.12 19.18
CA PRO A 95 -9.01 6.13 18.45
C PRO A 95 -9.03 4.79 19.18
N GLU A 96 -9.19 3.72 18.42
CA GLU A 96 -9.13 2.33 18.87
C GLU A 96 -7.98 1.60 18.18
N LEU A 97 -7.45 0.54 18.82
CA LEU A 97 -6.25 -0.16 18.32
C LEU A 97 -6.57 -1.13 17.19
N PHE A 98 -7.66 -1.87 17.26
CA PHE A 98 -8.02 -2.96 16.34
C PHE A 98 -6.88 -3.97 16.16
N PRO A 99 -6.47 -4.70 17.23
CA PRO A 99 -5.32 -5.59 17.16
C PRO A 99 -5.51 -6.70 16.12
N THR A 100 -4.42 -7.11 15.49
CA THR A 100 -4.37 -8.17 14.47
C THR A 100 -3.58 -9.39 14.95
N ASN A 101 -3.19 -9.42 16.23
CA ASN A 101 -2.54 -10.53 16.89
C ASN A 101 -3.09 -10.68 18.31
N VAL A 102 -2.96 -11.87 18.84
CA VAL A 102 -3.50 -12.26 20.16
C VAL A 102 -2.44 -12.24 21.29
N ARG A 103 -1.35 -11.56 21.08
CA ARG A 103 -0.27 -11.47 22.08
C ARG A 103 -0.75 -10.73 23.33
N PRO A 104 -0.42 -11.24 24.54
CA PRO A 104 -0.90 -10.67 25.81
C PRO A 104 -0.66 -9.16 25.93
N GLU A 105 0.52 -8.68 25.55
CA GLU A 105 0.86 -7.27 25.61
C GLU A 105 0.01 -6.41 24.66
N THR A 106 -0.36 -6.94 23.49
CA THR A 106 -1.21 -6.23 22.53
C THR A 106 -2.66 -6.17 23.01
N LEU A 107 -3.18 -7.27 23.55
CA LEU A 107 -4.53 -7.33 24.13
C LEU A 107 -4.66 -6.44 25.37
N ALA A 108 -3.64 -6.41 26.24
CA ALA A 108 -3.61 -5.53 27.40
C ALA A 108 -3.60 -4.04 26.98
N LYS A 109 -2.83 -3.69 25.95
CA LYS A 109 -2.81 -2.33 25.39
C LYS A 109 -4.18 -1.95 24.81
N ASP A 110 -4.84 -2.84 24.09
CA ASP A 110 -6.19 -2.60 23.54
C ASP A 110 -7.22 -2.37 24.64
N ALA A 111 -7.21 -3.23 25.68
CA ALA A 111 -8.10 -3.09 26.85
C ALA A 111 -7.88 -1.75 27.55
N GLU A 112 -6.63 -1.33 27.75
CA GLU A 112 -6.30 -0.06 28.39
C GLU A 112 -6.77 1.14 27.55
N ILE A 113 -6.58 1.11 26.23
CA ILE A 113 -7.07 2.16 25.33
C ILE A 113 -8.61 2.29 25.43
N LYS A 114 -9.33 1.17 25.40
CA LYS A 114 -10.79 1.14 25.54
C LYS A 114 -11.24 1.68 26.88
N ARG A 115 -10.57 1.30 27.97
CA ARG A 115 -10.82 1.82 29.32
C ARG A 115 -10.65 3.34 29.38
N LEU A 116 -9.50 3.86 28.89
CA LEU A 116 -9.25 5.30 28.88
C LEU A 116 -10.26 6.07 28.02
N ALA A 117 -10.68 5.50 26.90
CA ALA A 117 -11.71 6.09 26.05
C ALA A 117 -13.07 6.16 26.77
N SER A 118 -13.48 5.09 27.47
CA SER A 118 -14.74 5.07 28.22
C SER A 118 -14.77 6.05 29.41
N GLU A 119 -13.60 6.34 29.97
CA GLU A 119 -13.43 7.33 31.05
C GLU A 119 -13.28 8.77 30.53
N GLY A 120 -13.34 8.98 29.20
CA GLY A 120 -13.14 10.30 28.57
C GLY A 120 -11.72 10.85 28.69
N LYS A 121 -10.74 9.99 28.96
CA LYS A 121 -9.32 10.35 29.15
C LYS A 121 -8.49 10.31 27.88
N THR A 122 -9.09 9.98 26.74
CA THR A 122 -8.44 10.05 25.42
C THR A 122 -9.00 11.18 24.59
N GLU A 123 -8.14 11.84 23.83
CA GLU A 123 -8.58 12.86 22.88
C GLU A 123 -9.27 12.20 21.67
N LYS A 124 -10.36 12.83 21.21
CA LYS A 124 -10.99 12.44 19.96
C LYS A 124 -10.10 12.82 18.79
N ALA A 125 -10.11 12.00 17.76
CA ALA A 125 -9.43 12.25 16.49
C ALA A 125 -10.48 12.36 15.37
N LYS A 126 -10.14 13.10 14.33
CA LYS A 126 -10.97 13.26 13.13
C LYS A 126 -10.69 12.12 12.16
N PHE A 127 -11.77 11.55 11.62
CA PHE A 127 -11.71 10.50 10.63
C PHE A 127 -12.55 10.90 9.42
N LEU A 128 -11.94 10.86 8.23
CA LEU A 128 -12.68 10.93 6.98
C LEU A 128 -13.40 9.60 6.78
N ARG A 129 -14.71 9.68 6.51
CA ARG A 129 -15.56 8.52 6.23
C ARG A 129 -16.30 8.76 4.93
N PHE A 130 -16.42 7.74 4.14
CA PHE A 130 -17.26 7.70 2.93
C PHE A 130 -17.48 6.24 2.52
N THR A 131 -18.45 6.03 1.66
CA THR A 131 -18.73 4.70 1.13
C THR A 131 -17.81 4.42 -0.07
N SER A 132 -17.03 3.33 -0.02
CA SER A 132 -16.18 2.91 -1.14
C SER A 132 -17.02 2.68 -2.40
N PRO A 133 -16.59 3.15 -3.56
CA PRO A 133 -17.23 2.80 -4.84
C PRO A 133 -17.16 1.29 -5.14
N GLU A 134 -16.13 0.61 -4.62
CA GLU A 134 -16.03 -0.85 -4.69
C GLU A 134 -16.81 -1.49 -3.57
N ARG A 135 -17.82 -2.31 -3.93
CA ARG A 135 -18.70 -2.97 -2.97
C ARG A 135 -18.30 -4.42 -2.75
N THR A 136 -18.41 -4.84 -1.50
CA THR A 136 -18.13 -6.20 -1.05
C THR A 136 -19.32 -6.74 -0.26
N PRO A 137 -19.37 -8.03 0.05
CA PRO A 137 -20.38 -8.57 0.96
C PRO A 137 -20.31 -8.04 2.40
N TYR A 138 -19.31 -7.21 2.73
CA TYR A 138 -19.03 -6.71 4.08
C TYR A 138 -19.25 -5.20 4.16
N ALA A 139 -20.38 -4.78 4.71
CA ALA A 139 -20.77 -3.39 4.84
C ALA A 139 -19.74 -2.56 5.64
N GLU A 140 -19.12 -3.15 6.68
CA GLU A 140 -18.06 -2.52 7.47
C GLU A 140 -16.79 -2.28 6.64
N ASN A 141 -16.45 -3.20 5.72
CA ASN A 141 -15.33 -3.03 4.80
C ASN A 141 -15.60 -1.91 3.79
N ASP A 142 -16.83 -1.77 3.34
CA ASP A 142 -17.21 -0.79 2.33
C ASP A 142 -17.26 0.65 2.88
N LEU A 143 -17.30 0.82 4.20
CA LEU A 143 -17.26 2.13 4.82
C LEU A 143 -15.80 2.54 5.08
N VAL A 144 -15.22 3.30 4.18
CA VAL A 144 -13.83 3.78 4.24
C VAL A 144 -13.59 4.57 5.52
N ASN A 145 -12.40 4.44 6.07
CA ASN A 145 -11.95 5.11 7.29
C ASN A 145 -10.52 5.63 7.11
N ALA A 146 -10.32 6.93 7.24
CA ALA A 146 -8.99 7.52 7.18
C ALA A 146 -8.80 8.54 8.31
N ARG A 147 -7.80 8.32 9.17
CA ARG A 147 -7.48 9.29 10.22
C ARG A 147 -6.88 10.53 9.63
N TRP A 148 -7.47 11.68 9.95
CA TRP A 148 -7.12 12.98 9.40
C TRP A 148 -6.15 13.75 10.30
N TYR A 149 -5.06 14.23 9.72
CA TYR A 149 -4.03 15.04 10.34
C TYR A 149 -3.89 16.36 9.56
N PRO A 150 -4.75 17.38 9.83
CA PRO A 150 -4.65 18.65 9.14
C PRO A 150 -3.41 19.41 9.59
N ALA A 151 -2.61 19.88 8.66
CA ALA A 151 -1.54 20.83 8.96
C ALA A 151 -2.12 22.19 9.36
N ALA A 152 -1.40 22.92 10.20
CA ALA A 152 -1.79 24.28 10.54
C ALA A 152 -1.82 25.16 9.28
N GLU A 153 -2.78 26.07 9.24
CA GLU A 153 -2.90 27.05 8.17
C GLU A 153 -1.63 27.91 8.07
N HIS A 154 -1.14 28.09 6.86
CA HIS A 154 0.02 28.94 6.63
C HIS A 154 -0.38 30.42 6.66
N LYS A 155 0.52 31.28 7.16
CA LYS A 155 0.29 32.74 7.21
C LYS A 155 0.07 33.37 5.82
N ASP A 156 0.70 32.83 4.78
CA ASP A 156 0.45 33.21 3.40
C ASP A 156 -0.69 32.36 2.82
N PRO A 157 -1.86 32.96 2.55
CA PRO A 157 -3.02 32.24 2.02
C PRO A 157 -2.83 31.79 0.56
N LYS A 158 -1.84 32.35 -0.15
CA LYS A 158 -1.50 31.96 -1.54
C LYS A 158 -0.61 30.73 -1.60
N ARG A 159 -0.10 30.26 -0.45
CA ARG A 159 0.74 29.08 -0.42
C ARG A 159 -0.09 27.83 -0.74
N PRO A 160 0.25 27.04 -1.77
CA PRO A 160 -0.47 25.83 -2.13
C PRO A 160 -0.56 24.85 -0.95
N LYS A 161 -1.76 24.35 -0.68
CA LYS A 161 -1.99 23.31 0.33
C LYS A 161 -1.48 21.98 -0.19
N GLN A 162 -0.87 21.18 0.70
CA GLN A 162 -0.24 19.91 0.37
C GLN A 162 -0.75 18.81 1.28
N ALA A 163 -1.03 17.65 0.72
CA ALA A 163 -1.46 16.50 1.50
C ALA A 163 -0.87 15.19 0.99
N ILE A 164 -0.74 14.23 1.89
CA ILE A 164 -0.26 12.88 1.60
C ILE A 164 -1.21 11.84 2.15
N VAL A 165 -1.51 10.82 1.34
CA VAL A 165 -2.24 9.62 1.78
C VAL A 165 -1.22 8.58 2.23
N VAL A 166 -1.38 8.06 3.43
CA VAL A 166 -0.43 7.12 4.05
C VAL A 166 -1.08 5.74 4.19
N MET A 167 -0.45 4.74 3.59
CA MET A 167 -0.89 3.35 3.53
C MET A 167 0.06 2.46 4.35
N PRO A 168 -0.33 2.04 5.57
CA PRO A 168 0.49 1.15 6.40
C PRO A 168 0.67 -0.26 5.79
N GLN A 169 1.55 -1.06 6.39
CA GLN A 169 1.81 -2.45 6.03
C GLN A 169 0.59 -3.37 6.30
N TRP A 170 0.59 -4.58 5.71
CA TRP A 170 -0.42 -5.61 6.01
C TRP A 170 -0.46 -5.94 7.50
N ASN A 171 -1.66 -6.19 8.02
CA ASN A 171 -1.91 -6.41 9.45
C ASN A 171 -1.39 -5.30 10.39
N ALA A 172 -1.21 -4.07 9.87
CA ALA A 172 -0.98 -2.91 10.71
C ALA A 172 -2.17 -2.67 11.64
N ASP A 173 -1.90 -2.33 12.88
CA ASP A 173 -2.93 -1.77 13.76
C ASP A 173 -3.28 -0.32 13.39
N ALA A 174 -4.35 0.22 13.97
CA ALA A 174 -4.83 1.56 13.65
C ALA A 174 -3.88 2.69 14.09
N PHE A 175 -2.85 2.38 14.89
CA PHE A 175 -1.85 3.37 15.33
C PHE A 175 -0.56 3.36 14.51
N SER A 176 -0.36 2.33 13.70
CA SER A 176 0.78 2.27 12.79
C SER A 176 0.81 3.50 11.86
N HIS A 177 1.98 4.11 11.71
CA HIS A 177 2.24 5.34 10.92
C HIS A 177 1.64 6.63 11.47
N ASN A 178 0.93 6.63 12.61
CA ASN A 178 0.36 7.84 13.19
C ASN A 178 1.44 8.87 13.55
N SER A 179 2.57 8.43 14.10
CA SER A 179 3.71 9.30 14.42
C SER A 179 4.30 9.96 13.16
N LEU A 180 4.38 9.22 12.06
CA LEU A 180 4.85 9.75 10.78
C LEU A 180 3.88 10.79 10.21
N CYS A 181 2.57 10.54 10.29
CA CYS A 181 1.54 11.53 9.93
C CYS A 181 1.64 12.81 10.78
N ALA A 182 1.90 12.67 12.08
CA ALA A 182 2.11 13.82 12.96
C ALA A 182 3.40 14.60 12.61
N ILE A 183 4.44 13.93 12.13
CA ILE A 183 5.66 14.58 11.63
C ILE A 183 5.35 15.38 10.36
N PHE A 184 4.64 14.80 9.39
CA PHE A 184 4.20 15.52 8.19
C PHE A 184 3.38 16.75 8.54
N ASN A 185 2.44 16.63 9.48
CA ASN A 185 1.63 17.73 9.96
C ASN A 185 2.51 18.90 10.47
N ARG A 186 3.52 18.63 11.32
CA ARG A 186 4.47 19.64 11.80
C ARG A 186 5.31 20.27 10.69
N MET A 187 5.51 19.57 9.56
CA MET A 187 6.20 20.09 8.37
C MET A 187 5.27 20.88 7.44
N GLY A 188 4.01 21.10 7.81
CA GLY A 188 3.01 21.82 7.01
C GLY A 188 2.43 20.99 5.87
N ILE A 189 2.44 19.66 6.01
CA ILE A 189 1.86 18.70 5.07
C ILE A 189 0.74 17.98 5.80
N SER A 190 -0.50 18.11 5.33
CA SER A 190 -1.63 17.36 5.88
C SER A 190 -1.53 15.89 5.52
N ALA A 191 -2.03 15.00 6.35
CA ALA A 191 -1.96 13.57 6.09
C ALA A 191 -3.29 12.85 6.36
N LEU A 192 -3.64 11.92 5.49
CA LEU A 192 -4.69 10.92 5.68
C LEU A 192 -4.04 9.56 5.87
N ARG A 193 -4.13 9.00 7.09
CA ARG A 193 -3.74 7.62 7.33
C ARG A 193 -4.93 6.74 7.02
N LEU A 194 -4.90 6.06 5.86
CA LEU A 194 -6.01 5.28 5.35
C LEU A 194 -6.01 3.86 5.93
N SER A 195 -7.15 3.45 6.47
CA SER A 195 -7.43 2.05 6.80
C SER A 195 -7.70 1.29 5.50
N LYS A 196 -6.79 0.40 5.14
CA LYS A 196 -6.93 -0.44 3.94
C LYS A 196 -8.18 -1.35 4.03
N PRO A 197 -8.67 -1.90 2.92
CA PRO A 197 -9.71 -2.92 2.96
C PRO A 197 -9.38 -4.02 3.97
N TYR A 198 -10.36 -4.43 4.73
CA TYR A 198 -10.27 -5.49 5.77
C TYR A 198 -9.34 -5.18 6.95
N HIS A 199 -8.94 -3.90 7.15
CA HIS A 199 -8.09 -3.48 8.27
C HIS A 199 -8.86 -2.58 9.24
N ASP A 200 -8.41 -2.57 10.49
CA ASP A 200 -8.95 -1.70 11.53
C ASP A 200 -10.49 -1.89 11.68
N VAL A 201 -11.23 -0.79 11.72
CA VAL A 201 -12.70 -0.79 11.79
C VAL A 201 -13.38 -1.41 10.57
N ARG A 202 -12.67 -1.61 9.47
CA ARG A 202 -13.16 -2.23 8.24
C ARG A 202 -13.05 -3.77 8.25
N ARG A 203 -12.48 -4.34 9.30
CA ARG A 203 -12.28 -5.78 9.40
C ARG A 203 -13.57 -6.47 9.79
N PRO A 204 -14.06 -7.47 9.01
CA PRO A 204 -15.18 -8.32 9.37
C PRO A 204 -15.01 -8.99 10.74
N ALA A 205 -16.10 -9.19 11.45
CA ALA A 205 -16.07 -9.71 12.82
C ALA A 205 -15.53 -11.14 12.93
N GLU A 206 -15.65 -11.94 11.86
CA GLU A 206 -15.11 -13.31 11.79
C GLU A 206 -13.59 -13.37 11.63
N LEU A 207 -12.93 -12.22 11.42
CA LEU A 207 -11.49 -12.15 11.20
C LEU A 207 -10.76 -11.59 12.42
N GLU A 208 -9.75 -12.32 12.91
CA GLU A 208 -8.76 -11.78 13.84
C GLU A 208 -7.69 -10.94 13.13
N ARG A 209 -7.37 -11.31 11.90
CA ARG A 209 -6.35 -10.69 11.04
C ARG A 209 -6.98 -10.13 9.79
N SER A 210 -6.24 -9.26 9.09
CA SER A 210 -6.69 -8.68 7.81
C SER A 210 -6.47 -9.65 6.63
N ASP A 211 -6.80 -10.94 6.83
CA ASP A 211 -6.45 -12.01 5.87
C ASP A 211 -7.25 -11.94 4.57
N TYR A 212 -8.38 -11.24 4.53
CA TYR A 212 -9.13 -11.06 3.28
C TYR A 212 -8.47 -10.06 2.32
N ALA A 213 -7.56 -9.23 2.81
CA ALA A 213 -6.80 -8.33 1.95
C ALA A 213 -5.75 -9.07 1.09
N VAL A 214 -5.20 -10.19 1.61
CA VAL A 214 -4.26 -11.07 0.92
C VAL A 214 -4.52 -12.49 1.39
N SER A 215 -4.93 -13.36 0.49
CA SER A 215 -5.27 -14.76 0.83
C SER A 215 -5.12 -15.69 -0.37
N ALA A 216 -5.31 -16.99 -0.15
CA ALA A 216 -5.37 -17.98 -1.23
C ALA A 216 -6.66 -17.88 -2.08
N ASN A 217 -7.56 -16.94 -1.80
CA ASN A 217 -8.66 -16.58 -2.70
C ASN A 217 -8.16 -15.55 -3.73
N ILE A 218 -8.02 -16.00 -5.00
CA ILE A 218 -7.39 -15.21 -6.07
C ILE A 218 -8.21 -13.97 -6.39
N GLY A 219 -9.51 -14.13 -6.66
CA GLY A 219 -10.39 -13.04 -7.03
C GLY A 219 -10.59 -12.02 -5.91
N ARG A 220 -10.76 -12.48 -4.66
CA ARG A 220 -10.89 -11.59 -3.50
C ARG A 220 -9.66 -10.72 -3.32
N THR A 221 -8.46 -11.28 -3.48
CA THR A 221 -7.21 -10.51 -3.40
C THR A 221 -7.15 -9.43 -4.49
N ILE A 222 -7.61 -9.73 -5.71
CA ILE A 222 -7.71 -8.76 -6.81
C ILE A 222 -8.71 -7.64 -6.46
N SER A 223 -9.91 -8.00 -5.99
CA SER A 223 -10.95 -7.04 -5.58
C SER A 223 -10.47 -6.15 -4.42
N ALA A 224 -9.84 -6.73 -3.39
CA ALA A 224 -9.28 -5.98 -2.27
C ALA A 224 -8.20 -4.96 -2.71
N CYS A 225 -7.34 -5.35 -3.65
CA CYS A 225 -6.34 -4.45 -4.21
C CYS A 225 -7.00 -3.31 -5.01
N ARG A 226 -7.99 -3.62 -5.86
CA ARG A 226 -8.78 -2.63 -6.59
C ARG A 226 -9.44 -1.64 -5.63
N GLN A 227 -10.12 -2.14 -4.60
CA GLN A 227 -10.75 -1.30 -3.59
C GLN A 227 -9.74 -0.37 -2.89
N ALA A 228 -8.56 -0.87 -2.51
CA ALA A 228 -7.53 -0.05 -1.89
C ALA A 228 -7.05 1.09 -2.80
N VAL A 229 -6.84 0.80 -4.09
CA VAL A 229 -6.41 1.80 -5.09
C VAL A 229 -7.47 2.87 -5.31
N VAL A 230 -8.73 2.46 -5.45
CA VAL A 230 -9.88 3.36 -5.61
C VAL A 230 -10.05 4.23 -4.38
N ASP A 231 -9.99 3.67 -3.17
CA ASP A 231 -10.12 4.41 -1.91
C ASP A 231 -9.02 5.46 -1.72
N ILE A 232 -7.78 5.18 -2.15
CA ILE A 232 -6.70 6.19 -2.16
C ILE A 232 -7.07 7.36 -3.05
N ARG A 233 -7.58 7.09 -4.26
CA ARG A 233 -7.93 8.12 -5.23
C ARG A 233 -9.15 8.93 -4.77
N CYS A 234 -10.15 8.29 -4.13
CA CYS A 234 -11.26 9.00 -3.48
C CYS A 234 -10.78 9.90 -2.33
N CYS A 235 -9.75 9.49 -1.57
CA CYS A 235 -9.13 10.38 -0.58
C CYS A 235 -8.49 11.62 -1.24
N VAL A 236 -7.88 11.47 -2.43
CA VAL A 236 -7.35 12.61 -3.20
C VAL A 236 -8.48 13.53 -3.67
N ASP A 237 -9.62 12.96 -4.11
CA ASP A 237 -10.80 13.73 -4.50
C ASP A 237 -11.32 14.60 -3.34
N TRP A 238 -11.44 14.00 -2.15
CA TRP A 238 -11.87 14.76 -0.97
C TRP A 238 -10.87 15.86 -0.60
N LEU A 239 -9.56 15.59 -0.68
CA LEU A 239 -8.53 16.59 -0.43
C LEU A 239 -8.59 17.75 -1.44
N GLU A 240 -8.85 17.45 -2.71
CA GLU A 240 -9.05 18.46 -3.76
C GLU A 240 -10.25 19.37 -3.44
N ASP A 241 -11.37 18.82 -2.97
CA ASP A 241 -12.54 19.59 -2.49
C ASP A 241 -12.21 20.48 -1.27
N GLN A 242 -11.23 20.08 -0.44
CA GLN A 242 -10.74 20.91 0.66
C GLN A 242 -9.72 21.97 0.22
N GLY A 243 -9.51 22.12 -1.10
CA GLY A 243 -8.61 23.11 -1.68
C GLY A 243 -7.14 22.74 -1.59
N TYR A 244 -6.81 21.44 -1.50
CA TYR A 244 -5.43 20.96 -1.65
C TYR A 244 -5.04 20.90 -3.13
N GLU A 245 -3.80 21.26 -3.44
CA GLU A 245 -3.30 21.38 -4.82
C GLU A 245 -2.17 20.40 -5.12
N HIS A 246 -1.42 19.97 -4.10
CA HIS A 246 -0.31 19.05 -4.24
C HIS A 246 -0.55 17.78 -3.42
N PHE A 247 -0.46 16.63 -4.09
CA PHE A 247 -0.78 15.35 -3.51
C PHE A 247 0.40 14.39 -3.55
N GLY A 248 0.50 13.62 -2.48
CA GLY A 248 1.46 12.53 -2.39
C GLY A 248 0.81 11.24 -1.86
N VAL A 249 1.52 10.16 -2.03
CA VAL A 249 1.19 8.86 -1.44
C VAL A 249 2.44 8.25 -0.81
N LEU A 250 2.27 7.65 0.36
CA LEU A 250 3.29 6.85 1.03
C LEU A 250 2.70 5.49 1.33
N GLY A 251 3.41 4.44 0.95
CA GLY A 251 3.01 3.07 1.25
C GLY A 251 4.15 2.24 1.79
N THR A 252 3.85 1.42 2.80
CA THR A 252 4.80 0.45 3.38
C THR A 252 4.34 -0.96 3.07
N SER A 253 5.24 -1.80 2.53
CA SER A 253 4.97 -3.23 2.27
C SER A 253 3.75 -3.38 1.34
N LEU A 254 2.70 -4.08 1.73
CA LEU A 254 1.44 -4.16 0.97
C LEU A 254 0.93 -2.76 0.57
N GLY A 255 1.07 -1.79 1.47
CA GLY A 255 0.70 -0.40 1.19
C GLY A 255 1.51 0.22 0.06
N SER A 256 2.77 -0.19 -0.17
CA SER A 256 3.59 0.31 -1.27
C SER A 256 3.08 -0.12 -2.64
N CYS A 257 2.54 -1.34 -2.75
CA CYS A 257 1.88 -1.83 -3.96
C CYS A 257 0.64 -0.98 -4.28
N TYR A 258 -0.25 -0.79 -3.32
CA TYR A 258 -1.46 0.02 -3.49
C TYR A 258 -1.14 1.48 -3.83
N ALA A 259 -0.14 2.05 -3.15
CA ALA A 259 0.34 3.41 -3.40
C ALA A 259 0.89 3.57 -4.83
N PHE A 260 1.68 2.59 -5.31
CA PHE A 260 2.20 2.60 -6.67
C PHE A 260 1.07 2.54 -7.70
N LEU A 261 0.14 1.59 -7.55
CA LEU A 261 -0.99 1.42 -8.47
C LEU A 261 -1.89 2.66 -8.50
N ALA A 262 -2.17 3.26 -7.34
CA ALA A 262 -2.93 4.50 -7.27
C ALA A 262 -2.21 5.65 -7.99
N SER A 263 -0.89 5.80 -7.78
CA SER A 263 -0.11 6.82 -8.48
C SER A 263 -0.01 6.58 -9.99
N ALA A 264 0.08 5.32 -10.43
CA ALA A 264 0.10 4.98 -11.86
C ALA A 264 -1.22 5.33 -12.57
N HIS A 265 -2.34 5.42 -11.83
CA HIS A 265 -3.68 5.70 -12.37
C HIS A 265 -4.24 7.05 -11.92
N ASP A 266 -3.46 7.87 -11.19
CA ASP A 266 -3.85 9.23 -10.80
C ASP A 266 -2.69 10.21 -11.02
N ARG A 267 -2.84 11.07 -12.02
CA ARG A 267 -1.83 12.08 -12.37
C ARG A 267 -1.61 13.15 -11.30
N ARG A 268 -2.59 13.37 -10.41
CA ARG A 268 -2.50 14.36 -9.34
C ARG A 268 -1.46 13.97 -8.28
N ILE A 269 -1.19 12.67 -8.12
CA ILE A 269 -0.23 12.15 -7.14
C ILE A 269 1.18 12.32 -7.71
N ARG A 270 1.92 13.31 -7.21
CA ARG A 270 3.25 13.67 -7.70
C ARG A 270 4.40 13.30 -6.76
N VAL A 271 4.12 13.14 -5.47
CA VAL A 271 5.10 12.74 -4.45
C VAL A 271 4.81 11.30 -4.02
N ASN A 272 5.79 10.41 -4.19
CA ASN A 272 5.63 8.99 -3.98
C ASN A 272 6.72 8.47 -3.04
N ALA A 273 6.35 7.79 -1.96
CA ALA A 273 7.30 7.11 -1.08
C ALA A 273 6.89 5.63 -0.95
N PHE A 274 7.75 4.75 -1.43
CA PHE A 274 7.53 3.30 -1.46
C PHE A 274 8.52 2.64 -0.51
N ASN A 275 8.02 2.20 0.63
CA ASN A 275 8.82 1.53 1.65
C ASN A 275 8.59 0.01 1.56
N HIS A 276 9.66 -0.77 1.39
CA HIS A 276 9.63 -2.20 1.08
C HIS A 276 8.73 -2.51 -0.13
N ALA A 277 9.19 -2.11 -1.32
CA ALA A 277 8.45 -2.28 -2.56
C ALA A 277 8.94 -3.49 -3.38
N SER A 278 8.06 -4.02 -4.21
CA SER A 278 8.33 -5.09 -5.17
C SER A 278 7.63 -4.81 -6.50
N THR A 279 8.15 -5.41 -7.57
CA THR A 279 7.55 -5.35 -8.89
C THR A 279 6.36 -6.29 -9.06
N SER A 280 6.31 -7.41 -8.33
CA SER A 280 5.30 -8.44 -8.47
C SER A 280 4.64 -8.76 -7.13
N PHE A 281 3.31 -8.71 -7.11
CA PHE A 281 2.52 -9.06 -5.93
C PHE A 281 2.66 -10.55 -5.60
N GLY A 282 2.54 -11.41 -6.60
CA GLY A 282 2.62 -12.86 -6.44
C GLY A 282 3.97 -13.33 -5.93
N ASP A 283 5.07 -12.71 -6.38
CA ASP A 283 6.41 -13.08 -5.94
C ASP A 283 6.63 -12.83 -4.44
N VAL A 284 6.12 -11.70 -3.93
CA VAL A 284 6.20 -11.39 -2.50
C VAL A 284 5.41 -12.38 -1.67
N VAL A 285 4.19 -12.70 -2.09
CA VAL A 285 3.36 -13.68 -1.36
C VAL A 285 4.00 -15.07 -1.37
N TRP A 286 4.65 -15.43 -2.47
CA TRP A 286 5.33 -16.73 -2.61
C TRP A 286 6.61 -16.83 -1.77
N ALA A 287 7.50 -15.85 -1.88
CA ALA A 287 8.82 -15.89 -1.25
C ALA A 287 8.83 -15.42 0.20
N GLY A 288 7.85 -14.57 0.58
CA GLY A 288 7.83 -13.90 1.87
C GLY A 288 7.62 -14.84 3.05
N GLN A 289 8.47 -14.72 4.07
CA GLN A 289 8.34 -15.51 5.29
C GLN A 289 7.04 -15.19 6.05
N SER A 290 6.55 -13.96 5.97
CA SER A 290 5.31 -13.56 6.62
C SER A 290 4.04 -14.11 5.95
N THR A 291 4.13 -14.53 4.70
CA THR A 291 3.03 -15.04 3.86
C THR A 291 3.05 -16.55 3.63
N ARG A 292 3.97 -17.30 4.31
CA ARG A 292 4.12 -18.76 4.12
C ARG A 292 2.83 -19.56 4.28
N HIS A 293 1.92 -19.16 5.18
CA HIS A 293 0.64 -19.82 5.38
C HIS A 293 -0.29 -19.67 4.16
N ILE A 294 -0.20 -18.56 3.43
CA ILE A 294 -0.92 -18.36 2.16
C ILE A 294 -0.28 -19.24 1.08
N ARG A 295 1.05 -19.18 0.96
CA ARG A 295 1.80 -20.03 0.03
C ARG A 295 1.47 -21.50 0.24
N GLN A 296 1.42 -21.98 1.48
CA GLN A 296 1.10 -23.38 1.79
C GLN A 296 -0.24 -23.79 1.17
N GLY A 297 -1.31 -23.02 1.33
CA GLY A 297 -2.61 -23.35 0.73
C GLY A 297 -2.59 -23.34 -0.80
N LEU A 298 -1.76 -22.48 -1.41
CA LEU A 298 -1.56 -22.44 -2.85
C LEU A 298 -0.74 -23.63 -3.37
N GLU A 299 0.33 -24.02 -2.66
CA GLU A 299 1.16 -25.18 -2.99
C GLU A 299 0.41 -26.50 -2.86
N GLU A 300 -0.43 -26.66 -1.82
CA GLU A 300 -1.29 -27.81 -1.63
C GLU A 300 -2.29 -28.00 -2.80
N ALA A 301 -2.67 -26.90 -3.46
CA ALA A 301 -3.48 -26.91 -4.68
C ALA A 301 -2.63 -27.03 -5.97
N GLY A 302 -1.31 -27.25 -5.87
CA GLY A 302 -0.42 -27.44 -7.02
C GLY A 302 -0.05 -26.16 -7.76
N LEU A 303 -0.31 -24.96 -7.22
CA LEU A 303 0.17 -23.72 -7.82
C LEU A 303 1.70 -23.57 -7.65
N THR A 304 2.31 -22.82 -8.55
CA THR A 304 3.72 -22.42 -8.50
C THR A 304 3.85 -20.91 -8.44
N GLN A 305 5.03 -20.41 -8.10
CA GLN A 305 5.30 -18.98 -8.11
C GLN A 305 5.01 -18.33 -9.47
N GLU A 306 5.38 -18.99 -10.55
CA GLU A 306 5.17 -18.48 -11.91
C GLU A 306 3.68 -18.38 -12.25
N ARG A 307 2.89 -19.40 -11.91
CA ARG A 307 1.44 -19.40 -12.10
C ARG A 307 0.78 -18.28 -11.27
N LEU A 308 1.18 -18.14 -9.99
CA LEU A 308 0.68 -17.07 -9.12
C LEU A 308 1.03 -15.67 -9.65
N ARG A 309 2.21 -15.49 -10.23
CA ARG A 309 2.62 -14.23 -10.88
C ARG A 309 1.66 -13.87 -12.02
N ALA A 310 1.24 -14.83 -12.82
CA ALA A 310 0.27 -14.60 -13.89
C ALA A 310 -1.13 -14.29 -13.35
N LEU A 311 -1.57 -15.01 -12.31
CA LEU A 311 -2.89 -14.86 -11.66
C LEU A 311 -3.09 -13.52 -10.94
N TRP A 312 -2.02 -12.84 -10.54
CA TRP A 312 -2.06 -11.52 -9.90
C TRP A 312 -1.32 -10.44 -10.70
N SER A 313 -1.17 -10.64 -12.01
CA SER A 313 -0.49 -9.66 -12.87
C SER A 313 -1.25 -8.33 -12.96
N ALA A 314 -2.58 -8.32 -12.87
CA ALA A 314 -3.40 -7.11 -12.90
C ALA A 314 -3.27 -6.22 -11.65
N ILE A 315 -2.74 -6.78 -10.55
CA ILE A 315 -2.48 -6.05 -9.31
C ILE A 315 -0.98 -5.92 -8.98
N SER A 316 -0.14 -6.27 -9.94
CA SER A 316 1.32 -6.19 -9.81
C SER A 316 1.87 -4.90 -10.42
N PRO A 317 2.71 -4.14 -9.72
CA PRO A 317 3.32 -2.90 -10.22
C PRO A 317 4.01 -3.03 -11.58
N ILE A 318 4.62 -4.21 -11.87
CA ILE A 318 5.35 -4.44 -13.13
C ILE A 318 4.48 -4.19 -14.38
N SER A 319 3.18 -4.39 -14.28
CA SER A 319 2.26 -4.18 -15.39
C SER A 319 2.00 -2.71 -15.72
N PHE A 320 2.49 -1.76 -14.88
CA PHE A 320 2.09 -0.35 -14.95
C PHE A 320 3.24 0.65 -14.80
N TYR A 321 4.51 0.22 -14.91
CA TYR A 321 5.64 1.15 -14.81
C TYR A 321 5.63 2.22 -15.90
N ASP A 322 5.23 1.87 -17.13
CA ASP A 322 5.16 2.83 -18.23
C ASP A 322 4.07 3.90 -17.97
N ARG A 323 3.01 3.55 -17.22
CA ARG A 323 1.93 4.46 -16.88
C ARG A 323 2.33 5.52 -15.86
N ILE A 324 3.23 5.20 -14.92
CA ILE A 324 3.66 6.18 -13.91
C ILE A 324 4.42 7.35 -14.56
N MET A 325 4.95 7.13 -15.76
CA MET A 325 5.74 8.09 -16.54
C MET A 325 5.02 8.71 -17.71
N SER A 326 3.80 8.28 -18.07
CA SER A 326 3.15 8.79 -19.28
C SER A 326 3.00 10.32 -19.19
N ALA A 327 3.64 11.02 -20.11
CA ALA A 327 3.70 12.48 -20.15
C ALA A 327 2.31 13.12 -20.37
N GLU A 328 1.41 12.42 -21.04
CA GLU A 328 -0.01 12.82 -21.19
C GLU A 328 -0.77 12.78 -19.86
N ALA A 329 -0.27 12.00 -18.90
CA ALA A 329 -0.77 11.99 -17.53
C ALA A 329 -0.21 13.14 -16.68
N ALA A 330 0.72 13.94 -17.21
CA ALA A 330 1.56 14.82 -16.43
C ALA A 330 0.93 16.18 -16.13
N GLY A 331 0.42 16.33 -14.93
CA GLY A 331 0.48 17.65 -14.27
C GLY A 331 1.91 18.03 -13.85
N GLY A 332 2.97 17.45 -14.48
CA GLY A 332 4.38 17.60 -14.16
C GLY A 332 5.04 16.32 -13.61
N ASP A 333 6.36 16.30 -13.47
CA ASP A 333 7.16 15.13 -13.12
C ASP A 333 6.80 14.54 -11.75
N LYS A 334 6.61 13.24 -11.70
CA LYS A 334 6.51 12.50 -10.46
C LYS A 334 7.88 12.30 -9.83
N ARG A 335 7.94 12.32 -8.52
CA ARG A 335 9.14 12.06 -7.73
C ARG A 335 8.89 10.88 -6.82
N ALA A 336 9.85 9.98 -6.73
CA ALA A 336 9.72 8.77 -5.94
C ALA A 336 10.90 8.59 -4.97
N LEU A 337 10.62 7.96 -3.83
CA LEU A 337 11.58 7.36 -2.93
C LEU A 337 11.30 5.87 -2.85
N VAL A 338 12.34 5.06 -2.94
CA VAL A 338 12.31 3.62 -2.60
C VAL A 338 13.17 3.41 -1.37
N VAL A 339 12.57 2.93 -0.29
CA VAL A 339 13.30 2.46 0.90
C VAL A 339 13.19 0.94 0.94
N TYR A 340 14.29 0.25 1.18
CA TYR A 340 14.29 -1.21 1.31
C TYR A 340 15.35 -1.66 2.32
N ALA A 341 15.27 -2.91 2.75
CA ALA A 341 16.15 -3.46 3.77
C ALA A 341 17.04 -4.57 3.21
N ASP A 342 18.30 -4.63 3.69
CA ASP A 342 19.29 -5.60 3.22
C ASP A 342 18.99 -7.04 3.66
N TYR A 343 18.27 -7.21 4.78
CA TYR A 343 18.01 -8.51 5.42
C TYR A 343 16.51 -8.83 5.47
N ASP A 344 15.76 -8.34 4.48
CA ASP A 344 14.31 -8.52 4.38
C ASP A 344 13.95 -9.97 4.02
N LEU A 345 13.21 -10.65 4.92
CA LEU A 345 12.71 -12.00 4.70
C LEU A 345 11.26 -12.04 4.18
N THR A 346 10.64 -10.87 4.02
CA THR A 346 9.28 -10.73 3.47
C THR A 346 9.32 -10.21 2.04
N PHE A 347 10.15 -9.20 1.80
CA PHE A 347 10.46 -8.65 0.48
C PHE A 347 11.95 -8.87 0.20
N PRO A 348 12.36 -10.05 -0.27
CA PRO A 348 13.76 -10.30 -0.61
C PRO A 348 14.38 -9.12 -1.35
N ARG A 349 15.61 -8.77 -0.98
CA ARG A 349 16.31 -7.58 -1.49
C ARG A 349 16.27 -7.46 -3.02
N GLU A 350 16.39 -8.58 -3.72
CA GLU A 350 16.33 -8.64 -5.18
C GLU A 350 15.02 -8.07 -5.75
N TYR A 351 13.90 -8.20 -5.07
CA TYR A 351 12.63 -7.64 -5.53
C TYR A 351 12.61 -6.12 -5.44
N SER A 352 13.22 -5.56 -4.41
CA SER A 352 13.37 -4.10 -4.29
C SER A 352 14.37 -3.55 -5.30
N LEU A 353 15.44 -4.29 -5.62
CA LEU A 353 16.37 -3.91 -6.68
C LEU A 353 15.70 -3.93 -8.07
N GLN A 354 14.77 -4.86 -8.32
CA GLN A 354 13.96 -4.85 -9.54
C GLN A 354 13.12 -3.58 -9.66
N VAL A 355 12.59 -3.02 -8.54
CA VAL A 355 11.90 -1.72 -8.54
C VAL A 355 12.84 -0.59 -8.96
N VAL A 356 14.04 -0.56 -8.38
CA VAL A 356 15.07 0.42 -8.73
C VAL A 356 15.41 0.37 -10.23
N GLU A 357 15.62 -0.83 -10.78
CA GLU A 357 15.89 -1.01 -12.21
C GLU A 357 14.68 -0.63 -13.08
N ALA A 358 13.46 -0.94 -12.65
CA ALA A 358 12.26 -0.54 -13.37
C ALA A 358 12.12 0.99 -13.43
N PHE A 359 12.39 1.70 -12.32
CA PHE A 359 12.36 3.16 -12.30
C PHE A 359 13.44 3.79 -13.19
N LYS A 360 14.66 3.24 -13.20
CA LYS A 360 15.71 3.65 -14.13
C LYS A 360 15.27 3.49 -15.59
N ARG A 361 14.71 2.30 -15.92
CA ARG A 361 14.29 1.98 -17.29
C ARG A 361 13.22 2.94 -17.81
N VAL A 362 12.26 3.34 -16.98
CA VAL A 362 11.21 4.28 -17.38
C VAL A 362 11.61 5.76 -17.20
N GLY A 363 12.79 6.05 -16.68
CA GLY A 363 13.27 7.42 -16.49
C GLY A 363 12.58 8.20 -15.36
N LEU A 364 12.00 7.51 -14.37
CA LEU A 364 11.38 8.17 -13.23
C LEU A 364 12.45 8.86 -12.37
N SER A 365 12.17 10.08 -11.93
CA SER A 365 13.02 10.77 -10.93
C SER A 365 12.82 10.14 -9.57
N PHE A 366 13.84 9.48 -9.03
CA PHE A 366 13.73 8.78 -7.74
C PHE A 366 15.02 8.83 -6.90
N GLU A 367 14.86 8.55 -5.61
CA GLU A 367 15.94 8.26 -4.66
C GLU A 367 15.76 6.84 -4.13
N ALA A 368 16.87 6.14 -3.89
CA ALA A 368 16.87 4.84 -3.21
C ALA A 368 17.61 4.95 -1.87
N ARG A 369 17.10 4.28 -0.84
CA ARG A 369 17.72 4.18 0.49
C ARG A 369 17.67 2.75 0.98
N VAL A 370 18.78 2.30 1.55
CA VAL A 370 18.93 0.96 2.09
C VAL A 370 19.01 1.03 3.60
N LEU A 371 18.23 0.19 4.27
CA LEU A 371 18.28 0.05 5.72
C LEU A 371 19.06 -1.23 6.09
N PRO A 372 19.97 -1.16 7.06
CA PRO A 372 20.77 -2.32 7.48
C PRO A 372 19.97 -3.25 8.42
N CYS A 373 18.74 -3.58 8.09
CA CYS A 373 17.81 -4.38 8.87
C CYS A 373 16.95 -5.26 7.98
N GLY A 374 15.97 -5.96 8.53
CA GLY A 374 14.94 -6.70 7.80
C GLY A 374 13.62 -5.96 7.77
N HIS A 375 12.58 -6.62 7.26
CA HIS A 375 11.24 -6.06 7.07
C HIS A 375 10.56 -5.67 8.39
N TYR A 376 10.51 -6.62 9.33
CA TYR A 376 9.89 -6.42 10.64
C TYR A 376 10.80 -5.64 11.57
N THR A 377 12.10 -5.85 11.48
CA THR A 377 13.09 -5.12 12.28
C THR A 377 13.18 -3.65 11.89
N THR A 378 12.67 -3.23 10.71
CA THR A 378 12.49 -1.81 10.37
C THR A 378 11.60 -1.09 11.39
N GLY A 379 10.61 -1.77 11.99
CA GLY A 379 9.77 -1.24 13.06
C GLY A 379 10.43 -1.14 14.43
N GLU A 380 11.65 -1.63 14.59
CA GLU A 380 12.38 -1.69 15.85
C GLU A 380 13.41 -0.56 15.95
N THR A 381 13.79 -0.19 17.19
CA THR A 381 14.85 0.79 17.45
C THR A 381 16.22 0.18 17.13
N PRO A 382 17.11 0.89 16.40
CA PRO A 382 17.01 2.29 15.93
C PRO A 382 16.39 2.46 14.53
N PHE A 383 16.09 1.39 13.82
CA PHE A 383 15.76 1.39 12.39
C PHE A 383 14.48 2.15 12.05
N GLN A 384 13.48 2.12 12.94
CA GLN A 384 12.25 2.90 12.77
C GLN A 384 12.51 4.42 12.66
N TYR A 385 13.54 4.93 13.34
CA TYR A 385 13.90 6.34 13.26
C TYR A 385 14.66 6.66 11.96
N MET A 386 15.52 5.73 11.50
CA MET A 386 16.23 5.86 10.23
C MET A 386 15.23 5.87 9.07
N ASP A 387 14.29 4.92 9.07
CA ASP A 387 13.22 4.80 8.09
C ASP A 387 12.33 6.05 8.07
N GLY A 388 11.81 6.44 9.24
CA GLY A 388 11.01 7.65 9.38
C GLY A 388 11.74 8.91 8.94
N TRP A 389 13.05 9.00 9.18
CA TRP A 389 13.87 10.12 8.71
C TRP A 389 13.96 10.15 7.19
N HIS A 390 14.28 9.02 6.55
CA HIS A 390 14.39 8.97 5.08
C HIS A 390 13.05 9.33 4.42
N MET A 391 11.96 8.76 4.88
CA MET A 391 10.62 9.05 4.35
C MET A 391 10.21 10.50 4.62
N GLY A 392 10.34 10.97 5.85
CA GLY A 392 9.96 12.32 6.26
C GLY A 392 10.73 13.39 5.51
N TRP A 393 12.04 13.24 5.42
CA TRP A 393 12.90 14.21 4.74
C TRP A 393 12.68 14.25 3.23
N PHE A 394 12.52 13.10 2.59
CA PHE A 394 12.20 13.04 1.17
C PHE A 394 10.86 13.73 0.86
N VAL A 395 9.80 13.35 1.57
CA VAL A 395 8.46 13.91 1.37
C VAL A 395 8.47 15.42 1.54
N TYR A 396 9.12 15.93 2.60
CA TYR A 396 9.26 17.37 2.81
C TYR A 396 9.95 18.08 1.64
N ARG A 397 11.09 17.56 1.16
CA ARG A 397 11.84 18.15 0.05
C ARG A 397 11.06 18.09 -1.26
N ALA A 398 10.40 16.97 -1.53
CA ALA A 398 9.63 16.79 -2.76
C ALA A 398 8.45 17.78 -2.82
N PHE A 399 7.69 17.93 -1.74
CA PHE A 399 6.63 18.93 -1.68
C PHE A 399 7.16 20.37 -1.71
N LYS A 400 8.30 20.64 -1.08
CA LYS A 400 8.96 21.96 -1.17
C LYS A 400 9.30 22.31 -2.61
N ALA A 401 9.81 21.35 -3.37
CA ALA A 401 10.13 21.55 -4.78
C ALA A 401 8.88 21.78 -5.65
N LEU A 402 7.79 21.03 -5.43
CA LEU A 402 6.53 21.25 -6.14
C LEU A 402 6.00 22.68 -5.94
N ARG A 403 6.09 23.22 -4.71
CA ARG A 403 5.70 24.62 -4.46
C ARG A 403 6.53 25.62 -5.25
N GLN A 404 7.82 25.35 -5.42
CA GLN A 404 8.73 26.25 -6.17
C GLN A 404 8.45 26.22 -7.67
N GLU A 405 8.04 25.05 -8.21
CA GLU A 405 7.61 24.92 -9.61
C GLU A 405 6.36 25.77 -9.92
N GLY A 406 5.41 25.82 -8.99
CA GLY A 406 4.19 26.65 -9.13
C GLY A 406 4.44 28.15 -8.98
N CYS A 407 5.49 28.57 -8.28
CA CYS A 407 5.84 29.98 -8.05
C CYS A 407 6.82 30.58 -9.06
N GLY A 408 7.48 29.79 -9.90
CA GLY A 408 8.54 30.27 -10.78
C GLY A 408 8.55 29.55 -12.12
N ALA A 409 8.17 30.28 -13.15
CA ALA A 409 8.64 30.21 -14.54
C ALA A 409 9.12 28.84 -15.07
N ARG A 410 8.44 28.38 -16.08
CA ARG A 410 8.97 27.69 -17.28
C ARG A 410 10.51 27.69 -17.40
N SER A 411 11.03 26.47 -17.58
CA SER A 411 12.36 26.14 -18.12
C SER A 411 13.58 26.30 -17.21
N ALA A 412 13.99 25.16 -16.65
CA ALA A 412 15.41 24.81 -16.58
C ALA A 412 15.54 23.33 -16.97
N PRO A 413 16.56 22.93 -17.75
CA PRO A 413 16.72 21.54 -18.18
C PRO A 413 16.95 20.63 -16.99
N ALA A 414 16.50 19.38 -17.13
CA ALA A 414 16.68 18.32 -16.14
C ALA A 414 18.16 18.26 -15.73
N LYS A 415 18.44 18.54 -14.46
CA LYS A 415 19.77 18.26 -13.91
C LYS A 415 19.97 16.75 -13.92
N ALA A 416 21.11 16.33 -14.44
CA ALA A 416 21.57 14.96 -14.49
C ALA A 416 21.29 14.22 -13.18
N VAL A 417 20.80 13.01 -13.31
CA VAL A 417 20.61 12.03 -12.22
C VAL A 417 21.92 11.98 -11.45
N PRO A 418 21.95 12.17 -10.12
CA PRO A 418 23.15 11.91 -9.35
C PRO A 418 23.53 10.45 -9.60
N GLU A 419 24.75 10.20 -10.02
CA GLU A 419 25.32 8.85 -10.07
C GLU A 419 25.05 8.19 -8.72
N VAL A 420 24.40 7.06 -8.74
CA VAL A 420 24.32 6.15 -7.57
C VAL A 420 25.77 5.78 -7.31
N GLU A 421 26.29 6.12 -6.14
CA GLU A 421 27.61 5.68 -5.74
C GLU A 421 27.72 4.20 -6.05
N GLU A 422 28.61 3.82 -6.96
CA GLU A 422 28.87 2.41 -7.38
C GLU A 422 29.22 1.51 -6.20
N ASP A 423 29.58 2.08 -5.07
CA ASP A 423 29.83 1.40 -3.81
C ASP A 423 28.59 0.67 -3.22
N LEU A 424 27.39 0.93 -3.70
CA LEU A 424 26.17 0.25 -3.24
C LEU A 424 25.88 -1.05 -3.98
N VAL A 425 26.47 -1.28 -5.15
CA VAL A 425 26.27 -2.51 -5.97
C VAL A 425 27.37 -3.55 -5.71
N ALA A 426 28.54 -3.13 -5.22
CA ALA A 426 29.71 -4.00 -4.99
C ALA A 426 29.89 -4.47 -3.53
N ARG A 427 28.91 -4.24 -2.65
CA ARG A 427 29.02 -4.66 -1.24
C ARG A 427 27.89 -5.59 -0.84
#